data_f65a493ee7faf3174036a80f91e72a2a
#
_entry.id   f65a493ee7faf3174036a80f91e72a2a
#
_cell.length_a   1.000
_cell.length_b   1.000
_cell.length_c   1.000
_cell.angle_alpha   90.00
_cell.angle_beta   90.00
_cell.angle_gamma   90.00
#
_symmetry.space_group_name_H-M   'P 1'
#
loop_
_entity.id
_entity.type
_entity.pdbx_description
1 polymer ?
#
loop_
_entity_poly.entity_id
_entity_poly.type
_entity_poly.pdbx_seq_one_letter_code
_entity_poly.pdbx_strand_id
1 'polypeptide(L)'
;SGGMIADALKFFGADISYYARSEKEAATAKGYCFLPLEKLLAESEVICCCLNKNTVLLHEEEFRQMGNRKILFNTGLSPAWDEAAFAEWLEGDNLCFCDTIGALGSEQLLNHPHVRCMQVSTGRTRQAFDRLSAKVLANLSEYNG
;
A
#
# COMPACT_ATOMS: atom_id res chain seq x y z
N SER A 1 5.38 3.52 6.54
CA SER A 1 4.61 4.39 5.62
C SER A 1 3.11 4.32 5.86
N GLY A 2 2.54 3.13 6.12
CA GLY A 2 1.10 2.98 6.35
C GLY A 2 0.55 3.89 7.45
N GLY A 3 1.25 4.04 8.57
CA GLY A 3 0.87 4.96 9.64
C GLY A 3 0.79 6.42 9.20
N MET A 4 1.74 6.88 8.39
CA MET A 4 1.73 8.25 7.86
C MET A 4 0.56 8.49 6.90
N ILE A 5 0.22 7.52 6.08
CA ILE A 5 -0.95 7.58 5.18
C ILE A 5 -2.23 7.63 6.01
N ALA A 6 -2.35 6.78 7.02
CA ALA A 6 -3.50 6.76 7.92
C ALA A 6 -3.68 8.11 8.65
N ASP A 7 -2.60 8.65 9.19
CA ASP A 7 -2.62 9.94 9.89
C ASP A 7 -3.06 11.08 8.95
N ALA A 8 -2.55 11.11 7.72
CA ALA A 8 -2.93 12.11 6.73
C ALA A 8 -4.41 11.99 6.33
N LEU A 9 -4.88 10.78 6.04
CA LEU A 9 -6.27 10.55 5.67
C LEU A 9 -7.23 10.85 6.83
N LYS A 10 -6.85 10.52 8.05
CA LYS A 10 -7.62 10.87 9.25
C LYS A 10 -7.76 12.37 9.43
N PHE A 11 -6.68 13.12 9.16
CA PHE A 11 -6.71 14.59 9.20
C PHE A 11 -7.76 15.17 8.22
N PHE A 12 -7.95 14.53 7.07
CA PHE A 12 -8.99 14.90 6.09
C PHE A 12 -10.37 14.30 6.37
N GLY A 13 -10.55 13.64 7.51
CA GLY A 13 -11.86 13.15 7.97
C GLY A 13 -12.22 11.72 7.55
N ALA A 14 -11.27 10.95 7.02
CA ALA A 14 -11.52 9.55 6.69
C ALA A 14 -11.63 8.67 7.95
N ASP A 15 -12.47 7.66 7.89
CA ASP A 15 -12.50 6.57 8.85
C ASP A 15 -11.39 5.58 8.50
N ILE A 16 -10.52 5.29 9.47
CA ILE A 16 -9.34 4.46 9.25
C ILE A 16 -9.52 3.09 9.90
N SER A 17 -9.44 2.07 9.04
CA SER A 17 -9.28 0.68 9.46
C SER A 17 -7.94 0.14 8.98
N TYR A 18 -7.38 -0.81 9.68
CA TYR A 18 -6.12 -1.43 9.29
C TYR A 18 -6.10 -2.94 9.56
N TYR A 19 -5.29 -3.64 8.79
CA TYR A 19 -4.90 -5.01 9.00
C TYR A 19 -3.38 -5.10 9.17
N ALA A 20 -2.95 -5.93 10.07
CA ALA A 20 -1.54 -6.30 10.29
C ALA A 20 -1.49 -7.70 10.91
N ARG A 21 -0.30 -8.30 10.97
CA ARG A 21 -0.11 -9.62 11.63
C ARG A 21 -0.57 -9.63 13.10
N SER A 22 -0.54 -8.48 13.74
CA SER A 22 -1.03 -8.27 15.10
C SER A 22 -1.54 -6.84 15.23
N GLU A 23 -2.46 -6.64 16.15
CA GLU A 23 -2.94 -5.31 16.51
C GLU A 23 -1.77 -4.40 16.93
N LYS A 24 -1.83 -3.14 16.51
CA LYS A 24 -0.83 -2.11 16.80
C LYS A 24 -1.38 -1.14 17.84
N GLU A 25 -0.86 -1.22 19.04
CA GLU A 25 -1.28 -0.39 20.17
C GLU A 25 -1.29 1.11 19.81
N ALA A 26 -0.25 1.58 19.11
CA ALA A 26 -0.16 2.97 18.66
C ALA A 26 -1.25 3.38 17.66
N ALA A 27 -1.71 2.47 16.81
CA ALA A 27 -2.80 2.72 15.87
C ALA A 27 -4.16 2.71 16.57
N THR A 28 -4.37 1.76 17.46
CA THR A 28 -5.59 1.67 18.27
C THR A 28 -5.74 2.87 19.19
N ALA A 29 -4.65 3.37 19.78
CA ALA A 29 -4.64 4.59 20.60
C ALA A 29 -5.05 5.85 19.82
N LYS A 30 -4.85 5.86 18.48
CA LYS A 30 -5.32 6.93 17.59
C LYS A 30 -6.78 6.76 17.15
N GLY A 31 -7.45 5.71 17.59
CA GLY A 31 -8.83 5.38 17.21
C GLY A 31 -8.96 4.67 15.87
N TYR A 32 -7.87 4.11 15.32
CA TYR A 32 -7.91 3.30 14.10
C TYR A 32 -8.44 1.89 14.43
N CYS A 33 -9.28 1.36 13.55
CA CYS A 33 -9.95 0.09 13.78
C CYS A 33 -9.10 -1.07 13.24
N PHE A 34 -8.68 -1.99 14.12
CA PHE A 34 -8.04 -3.23 13.72
C PHE A 34 -9.11 -4.24 13.26
N LEU A 35 -9.00 -4.71 12.02
CA LEU A 35 -9.96 -5.64 11.43
C LEU A 35 -9.28 -6.90 10.89
N PRO A 36 -9.96 -8.05 10.89
CA PRO A 36 -9.60 -9.18 10.05
C PRO A 36 -9.54 -8.76 8.58
N LEU A 37 -8.62 -9.38 7.80
CA LEU A 37 -8.39 -8.98 6.40
C LEU A 37 -9.67 -9.00 5.56
N GLU A 38 -10.43 -10.09 5.64
CA GLU A 38 -11.69 -10.26 4.91
C GLU A 38 -12.69 -9.11 5.16
N LYS A 39 -12.82 -8.71 6.41
CA LYS A 39 -13.72 -7.62 6.81
C LYS A 39 -13.22 -6.28 6.32
N LEU A 40 -11.91 -6.02 6.45
CA LEU A 40 -11.30 -4.80 5.94
C LEU A 40 -11.51 -4.66 4.43
N LEU A 41 -11.27 -5.73 3.67
CA LEU A 41 -11.43 -5.73 2.21
C LEU A 41 -12.89 -5.51 1.78
N ALA A 42 -13.83 -6.12 2.48
CA ALA A 42 -15.25 -5.99 2.18
C ALA A 42 -15.80 -4.58 2.48
N GLU A 43 -15.41 -3.99 3.61
CA GLU A 43 -15.99 -2.74 4.11
C GLU A 43 -15.28 -1.48 3.60
N SER A 44 -14.00 -1.56 3.20
CA SER A 44 -13.22 -0.39 2.78
C SER A 44 -13.49 -0.03 1.32
N GLU A 45 -13.72 1.24 1.04
CA GLU A 45 -13.85 1.77 -0.32
C GLU A 45 -12.48 2.00 -0.95
N VAL A 46 -11.51 2.43 -0.15
CA VAL A 46 -10.13 2.71 -0.54
C VAL A 46 -9.19 1.83 0.27
N ILE A 47 -8.33 1.09 -0.41
CA ILE A 47 -7.38 0.14 0.19
C ILE A 47 -5.97 0.56 -0.17
N CYS A 48 -5.10 0.70 0.83
CA CYS A 48 -3.68 1.04 0.65
C CYS A 48 -2.81 -0.13 1.09
N CYS A 49 -2.14 -0.77 0.15
CA CYS A 49 -1.14 -1.79 0.43
C CYS A 49 0.20 -1.13 0.80
N CYS A 50 0.67 -1.39 2.03
CA CYS A 50 1.93 -0.89 2.58
C CYS A 50 2.80 -2.06 3.04
N LEU A 51 2.90 -3.10 2.21
CA LEU A 51 3.57 -4.34 2.54
C LEU A 51 5.07 -4.27 2.30
N ASN A 52 5.80 -5.16 2.95
CA ASN A 52 7.21 -5.37 2.67
C ASN A 52 7.40 -5.92 1.25
N LYS A 53 8.56 -5.64 0.66
CA LYS A 53 8.91 -6.16 -0.67
C LYS A 53 8.74 -7.68 -0.72
N ASN A 54 8.25 -8.17 -1.85
CA ASN A 54 7.98 -9.58 -2.13
C ASN A 54 6.96 -10.25 -1.19
N THR A 55 6.04 -9.45 -0.64
CA THR A 55 4.90 -9.97 0.13
C THR A 55 3.66 -9.91 -0.72
N VAL A 56 3.10 -11.06 -1.07
CA VAL A 56 1.81 -11.20 -1.75
C VAL A 56 0.75 -11.55 -0.71
N LEU A 57 -0.27 -10.73 -0.62
CA LEU A 57 -1.37 -10.89 0.33
C LEU A 57 -2.72 -11.11 -0.38
N LEU A 58 -2.88 -10.51 -1.56
CA LEU A 58 -4.15 -10.53 -2.28
C LEU A 58 -4.13 -11.61 -3.37
N HIS A 59 -4.81 -12.71 -3.09
CA HIS A 59 -5.06 -13.81 -4.00
C HIS A 59 -6.51 -13.77 -4.51
N GLU A 60 -6.95 -14.78 -5.18
CA GLU A 60 -8.31 -14.86 -5.76
C GLU A 60 -9.40 -14.66 -4.69
N GLU A 61 -9.23 -15.27 -3.51
CA GLU A 61 -10.20 -15.16 -2.42
C GLU A 61 -10.28 -13.73 -1.87
N GLU A 62 -9.14 -13.07 -1.66
CA GLU A 62 -9.10 -11.70 -1.18
C GLU A 62 -9.74 -10.72 -2.18
N PHE A 63 -9.50 -10.90 -3.47
CA PHE A 63 -10.18 -10.11 -4.50
C PHE A 63 -11.68 -10.38 -4.57
N ARG A 64 -12.12 -11.60 -4.32
CA ARG A 64 -13.54 -11.94 -4.22
C ARG A 64 -14.19 -11.24 -3.02
N GLN A 65 -13.54 -11.23 -1.87
CA GLN A 65 -13.99 -10.52 -0.66
C GLN A 65 -14.03 -9.01 -0.86
N MET A 66 -13.06 -8.46 -1.59
CA MET A 66 -12.98 -7.04 -1.93
C MET A 66 -14.16 -6.60 -2.82
N GLY A 67 -14.50 -7.40 -3.82
CA GLY A 67 -15.59 -7.09 -4.75
C GLY A 67 -15.28 -5.88 -5.65
N ASN A 68 -16.32 -5.16 -6.05
CA ASN A 68 -16.25 -4.06 -7.01
C ASN A 68 -16.41 -2.68 -6.36
N ARG A 69 -16.20 -1.64 -7.16
CA ARG A 69 -16.23 -0.21 -6.78
C ARG A 69 -15.20 0.12 -5.70
N LYS A 70 -14.00 -0.41 -5.89
CA LYS A 70 -12.86 -0.23 -4.98
C LYS A 70 -11.74 0.54 -5.65
N ILE A 71 -11.00 1.26 -4.84
CA ILE A 71 -9.76 1.93 -5.22
C ILE A 71 -8.62 1.29 -4.45
N LEU A 72 -7.67 0.72 -5.17
CA LEU A 72 -6.51 0.03 -4.62
C LEU A 72 -5.24 0.84 -4.88
N PHE A 73 -4.54 1.22 -3.83
CA PHE A 73 -3.22 1.83 -3.90
C PHE A 73 -2.16 0.81 -3.49
N ASN A 74 -1.09 0.71 -4.26
CA ASN A 74 0.11 0.00 -3.82
C ASN A 74 1.28 0.97 -3.69
N THR A 75 1.71 1.17 -2.46
CA THR A 75 2.88 2.00 -2.11
C THR A 75 4.14 1.17 -1.85
N GLY A 76 4.05 -0.14 -2.09
CA GLY A 76 5.16 -1.08 -1.95
C GLY A 76 6.12 -1.06 -3.15
N LEU A 77 7.21 -1.83 -3.02
CA LEU A 77 8.23 -1.98 -4.07
C LEU A 77 7.98 -3.19 -4.99
N SER A 78 6.96 -3.96 -4.71
CA SER A 78 6.54 -5.14 -5.46
C SER A 78 5.02 -5.27 -5.41
N PRO A 79 4.39 -6.05 -6.31
CA PRO A 79 2.96 -6.25 -6.24
C PRO A 79 2.56 -6.92 -4.93
N ALA A 80 1.42 -6.50 -4.39
CA ALA A 80 0.81 -7.07 -3.19
C ALA A 80 -0.14 -8.24 -3.52
N TRP A 81 -0.22 -8.64 -4.77
CA TRP A 81 -1.22 -9.52 -5.34
C TRP A 81 -0.65 -10.60 -6.26
N ASP A 82 -1.42 -11.66 -6.44
CA ASP A 82 -1.28 -12.59 -7.55
C ASP A 82 -1.69 -11.91 -8.86
N GLU A 83 -0.85 -12.01 -9.90
CA GLU A 83 -1.06 -11.28 -11.15
C GLU A 83 -2.35 -11.69 -11.88
N ALA A 84 -2.65 -12.98 -11.94
CA ALA A 84 -3.83 -13.47 -12.64
C ALA A 84 -5.12 -13.05 -11.93
N ALA A 85 -5.16 -13.19 -10.62
CA ALA A 85 -6.28 -12.76 -9.79
C ALA A 85 -6.50 -11.25 -9.85
N PHE A 86 -5.43 -10.47 -9.86
CA PHE A 86 -5.48 -9.02 -10.02
C PHE A 86 -6.01 -8.59 -11.40
N ALA A 87 -5.54 -9.23 -12.47
CA ALA A 87 -6.01 -8.95 -13.83
C ALA A 87 -7.52 -9.20 -13.96
N GLU A 88 -8.01 -10.31 -13.40
CA GLU A 88 -9.44 -10.63 -13.39
C GLU A 88 -10.26 -9.58 -12.60
N TRP A 89 -9.77 -9.19 -11.43
CA TRP A 89 -10.42 -8.16 -10.60
C TRP A 89 -10.50 -6.80 -11.30
N LEU A 90 -9.50 -6.44 -12.12
CA LEU A 90 -9.49 -5.20 -12.90
C LEU A 90 -10.57 -5.15 -13.98
N GLU A 91 -11.12 -6.27 -14.42
CA GLU A 91 -12.23 -6.29 -15.39
C GLU A 91 -13.55 -5.76 -14.79
N GLY A 92 -13.65 -5.72 -13.47
CA GLY A 92 -14.77 -5.10 -12.76
C GLY A 92 -14.67 -3.56 -12.69
N ASP A 93 -15.60 -2.94 -11.99
CA ASP A 93 -15.61 -1.49 -11.74
C ASP A 93 -14.66 -1.13 -10.60
N ASN A 94 -13.37 -1.20 -10.88
CA ASN A 94 -12.30 -1.02 -9.91
C ASN A 94 -11.18 -0.16 -10.48
N LEU A 95 -10.40 0.51 -9.62
CA LEU A 95 -9.24 1.31 -10.00
C LEU A 95 -8.02 0.90 -9.18
N CYS A 96 -6.86 0.86 -9.83
CA CYS A 96 -5.58 0.66 -9.17
C CYS A 96 -4.62 1.81 -9.45
N PHE A 97 -3.96 2.27 -8.40
CA PHE A 97 -2.92 3.29 -8.45
C PHE A 97 -1.61 2.73 -7.91
N CYS A 98 -0.54 2.90 -8.67
CA CYS A 98 0.82 2.59 -8.23
C CYS A 98 1.81 3.59 -8.85
N ASP A 99 2.99 3.69 -8.26
CA ASP A 99 4.00 4.65 -8.70
C ASP A 99 4.95 4.04 -9.75
N THR A 100 5.27 2.76 -9.64
CA THR A 100 6.23 2.09 -10.51
C THR A 100 5.68 0.82 -11.13
N ILE A 101 6.29 0.39 -12.24
CA ILE A 101 6.01 -0.91 -12.86
C ILE A 101 6.32 -2.05 -11.88
N GLY A 102 7.37 -1.89 -11.05
CA GLY A 102 7.70 -2.87 -10.02
C GLY A 102 6.59 -3.05 -8.99
N ALA A 103 5.89 -1.98 -8.62
CA ALA A 103 4.73 -2.02 -7.73
C ALA A 103 3.50 -2.63 -8.41
N LEU A 104 3.34 -2.42 -9.73
CA LEU A 104 2.27 -3.00 -10.53
C LEU A 104 2.48 -4.50 -10.76
N GLY A 105 3.70 -4.92 -11.03
CA GLY A 105 4.09 -6.30 -11.24
C GLY A 105 3.96 -6.82 -12.67
N SER A 106 3.32 -6.07 -13.57
CA SER A 106 3.12 -6.48 -14.96
C SER A 106 3.15 -5.29 -15.91
N GLU A 107 4.04 -5.35 -16.92
CA GLU A 107 4.06 -4.37 -18.00
C GLU A 107 2.81 -4.44 -18.89
N GLN A 108 2.21 -5.60 -19.00
CA GLN A 108 1.02 -5.82 -19.82
C GLN A 108 -0.19 -5.04 -19.28
N LEU A 109 -0.26 -4.87 -17.96
CA LEU A 109 -1.33 -4.14 -17.29
C LEU A 109 -1.11 -2.62 -17.25
N LEU A 110 0.05 -2.13 -17.70
CA LEU A 110 0.39 -0.71 -17.65
C LEU A 110 -0.60 0.19 -18.40
N ASN A 111 -1.13 -0.31 -19.51
CA ASN A 111 -2.10 0.40 -20.35
C ASN A 111 -3.56 -0.01 -20.08
N HIS A 112 -3.81 -0.80 -19.05
CA HIS A 112 -5.18 -1.18 -18.69
C HIS A 112 -5.97 0.08 -18.30
N PRO A 113 -7.24 0.23 -18.77
CA PRO A 113 -8.03 1.45 -18.51
C PRO A 113 -8.29 1.72 -17.02
N HIS A 114 -8.23 0.70 -16.17
CA HIS A 114 -8.43 0.81 -14.73
C HIS A 114 -7.13 0.89 -13.93
N VAL A 115 -5.99 1.00 -14.58
CA VAL A 115 -4.67 1.17 -13.95
C VAL A 115 -4.15 2.59 -14.17
N ARG A 116 -3.61 3.18 -13.12
CA ARG A 116 -2.86 4.44 -13.15
C ARG A 116 -1.49 4.19 -12.53
N CYS A 117 -0.48 4.03 -13.40
CA CYS A 117 0.90 3.85 -12.99
C CYS A 117 1.71 5.05 -13.46
N MET A 118 2.32 5.76 -12.52
CA MET A 118 3.09 6.97 -12.81
C MET A 118 4.44 6.68 -13.47
N GLN A 119 4.95 5.46 -13.35
CA GLN A 119 6.27 5.01 -13.83
C GLN A 119 7.43 5.81 -13.21
N VAL A 120 7.19 6.45 -12.08
CA VAL A 120 8.17 7.26 -11.35
C VAL A 120 8.07 6.93 -9.87
N SER A 121 9.19 6.60 -9.24
CA SER A 121 9.21 6.30 -7.81
C SER A 121 8.92 7.56 -6.98
N THR A 122 7.83 7.56 -6.25
CA THR A 122 7.45 8.64 -5.33
C THR A 122 8.33 8.68 -4.08
N GLY A 123 9.00 7.57 -3.73
CA GLY A 123 9.93 7.48 -2.60
C GLY A 123 11.35 7.99 -2.89
N ARG A 124 11.72 8.18 -4.17
CA ARG A 124 13.06 8.64 -4.57
C ARG A 124 13.10 10.15 -4.76
N THR A 125 12.87 10.89 -3.69
CA THR A 125 12.98 12.35 -3.68
C THR A 125 14.34 12.78 -3.14
N ARG A 126 14.79 14.01 -3.50
CA ARG A 126 16.00 14.60 -2.94
C ARG A 126 15.96 14.63 -1.40
N GLN A 127 14.82 15.04 -0.85
CA GLN A 127 14.63 15.08 0.60
C GLN A 127 14.71 13.69 1.27
N ALA A 128 14.28 12.63 0.58
CA ALA A 128 14.42 11.27 1.08
C ALA A 128 15.88 10.83 1.11
N PHE A 129 16.66 11.15 0.08
CA PHE A 129 18.11 10.89 0.03
C PHE A 129 18.86 11.70 1.09
N ASP A 130 18.55 12.97 1.26
CA ASP A 130 19.17 13.83 2.27
C ASP A 130 18.94 13.28 3.69
N ARG A 131 17.71 12.84 4.00
CA ARG A 131 17.38 12.21 5.30
C ARG A 131 18.10 10.87 5.48
N LEU A 132 18.18 10.06 4.43
CA LEU A 132 18.90 8.78 4.48
C LEU A 132 20.38 9.00 4.74
N SER A 133 21.00 9.93 4.01
CA SER A 133 22.41 10.27 4.17
C SER A 133 22.72 10.77 5.58
N ALA A 134 21.90 11.66 6.13
CA ALA A 134 22.04 12.15 7.48
C ALA A 134 21.95 11.03 8.53
N LYS A 135 21.02 10.09 8.35
CA LYS A 135 20.85 8.92 9.24
C LYS A 135 22.05 7.97 9.16
N VAL A 136 22.56 7.72 7.96
CA VAL A 136 23.76 6.87 7.78
C VAL A 136 24.98 7.49 8.46
N LEU A 137 25.20 8.80 8.28
CA LEU A 137 26.30 9.51 8.91
C LEU A 137 26.20 9.50 10.44
N ALA A 138 25.00 9.69 11.00
CA ALA A 138 24.77 9.61 12.44
C ALA A 138 25.10 8.21 12.98
N ASN A 139 24.61 7.15 12.33
CA ASN A 139 24.89 5.78 12.73
C ASN A 139 26.39 5.42 12.65
N LEU A 140 27.09 5.90 11.62
CA LEU A 140 28.55 5.70 11.50
C LEU A 140 29.31 6.43 12.62
N SER A 141 28.88 7.63 13.00
CA SER A 141 29.47 8.39 14.12
C SER A 141 29.30 7.65 15.45
N GLU A 142 28.14 7.06 15.71
CA GLU A 142 27.87 6.25 16.89
C GLU A 142 28.72 4.97 16.92
N TYR A 143 28.92 4.34 15.76
CA TYR A 143 29.71 3.11 15.67
C TYR A 143 31.20 3.35 15.88
N ASN A 144 31.75 4.49 15.47
CA ASN A 144 33.15 4.87 15.60
C ASN A 144 33.48 5.59 16.93
N GLY A 145 32.50 5.84 17.71
CA GLY A 145 32.64 6.47 19.05
C GLY A 145 32.72 5.43 20.14
#